data_4792c9085ac8c81f6ec6229ff5b8b5a1
#
_entry.id   4792c9085ac8c81f6ec6229ff5b8b5a1
#
_cell.length_a   1.000
_cell.length_b   1.000
_cell.length_c   1.000
_cell.angle_alpha   90.00
_cell.angle_beta   90.00
_cell.angle_gamma   90.00
#
_symmetry.space_group_name_H-M   'P 1'
#
loop_
_entity.id
_entity.type
_entity.pdbx_description
1 polymer ?
#
loop_
_entity_poly.entity_id
_entity_poly.type
_entity_poly.pdbx_seq_one_letter_code
_entity_poly.pdbx_strand_id
1 'polypeptide(L)'
;MKTQTTWIASLLIAAVGQTGAFAQDIRVDMNKVYPEKTIRLDEVASVRYIPLGTTDDVLFNGKIVHLSDEGIAGFNKKEGDILVFDGAGKVVGSFNHLGQGPQDYPQIYHLDVDWKQGEVYVQDNFRQKIRIYAPDGTYLRTLNSQGTMREGDMYHYSDTHLIYYKNPDGRQFAPYQPVTLFSKKDGSATFLPFTKTDENIVKATGGPFGDMKLNAKHVSSLYKLGDEVYVNEVTADVIYRIEKSDALTPLVQRTPSYQEAVGKDYFLVITGANARYYFFKRQQALLEFKGNAATDTKSTFVAYDRKQKSILQPTFIHSDYPSLNITLDKLKQCAGSSNRCFLLMEAFKLKEALAEGKLKGTLQSIAEKLHEEDNPVLMVIEFKK
;
A
#
# COMPACT_ATOMS: atom_id res chain seq x y z
N MET A 1 56.32 37.39 28.01
CA MET A 1 55.73 36.97 26.69
C MET A 1 55.54 35.49 26.69
N LYS A 2 54.31 35.03 26.87
CA LYS A 2 53.93 33.60 26.76
C LYS A 2 53.05 33.47 25.55
N THR A 3 53.56 32.81 24.52
CA THR A 3 52.86 32.48 23.30
C THR A 3 51.89 31.27 23.56
N GLN A 4 50.61 31.51 23.43
CA GLN A 4 49.59 30.44 23.44
C GLN A 4 49.46 29.87 22.04
N THR A 5 49.75 28.59 21.88
CA THR A 5 49.56 27.83 20.66
C THR A 5 48.14 27.27 20.68
N THR A 6 47.27 27.82 19.81
CA THR A 6 45.91 27.35 19.62
C THR A 6 45.92 26.14 18.68
N TRP A 7 45.53 24.95 19.18
CA TRP A 7 45.31 23.77 18.35
C TRP A 7 43.91 23.83 17.75
N ILE A 8 43.83 23.99 16.44
CA ILE A 8 42.59 23.81 15.69
C ILE A 8 42.44 22.30 15.41
N ALA A 9 41.53 21.68 16.13
CA ALA A 9 41.13 20.32 15.85
C ALA A 9 40.17 20.32 14.63
N SER A 10 40.67 19.89 13.49
CA SER A 10 39.87 19.64 12.30
C SER A 10 39.04 18.38 12.53
N LEU A 11 37.75 18.51 12.76
CA LEU A 11 36.80 17.40 12.74
C LEU A 11 36.63 16.96 11.28
N LEU A 12 37.28 15.88 10.89
CA LEU A 12 36.94 15.14 9.68
C LEU A 12 35.61 14.41 9.94
N ILE A 13 34.52 14.95 9.42
CA ILE A 13 33.27 14.21 9.31
C ILE A 13 33.49 13.17 8.20
N ALA A 14 33.81 11.95 8.58
CA ALA A 14 33.78 10.81 7.67
C ALA A 14 32.32 10.60 7.28
N ALA A 15 31.95 10.94 6.05
CA ALA A 15 30.74 10.48 5.41
C ALA A 15 30.85 8.96 5.29
N VAL A 16 30.35 8.22 6.28
CA VAL A 16 30.18 6.79 6.19
C VAL A 16 29.03 6.57 5.19
N GLY A 17 29.39 6.39 3.93
CA GLY A 17 28.49 5.81 2.95
C GLY A 17 28.05 4.45 3.50
N GLN A 18 26.82 4.35 3.96
CA GLN A 18 26.23 3.08 4.34
C GLN A 18 26.04 2.26 3.05
N THR A 19 27.07 1.53 2.66
CA THR A 19 26.93 0.37 1.79
C THR A 19 26.33 -0.76 2.63
N GLY A 20 25.06 -0.63 2.98
CA GLY A 20 24.33 -1.72 3.62
C GLY A 20 24.34 -2.90 2.66
N ALA A 21 24.89 -4.02 3.09
CA ALA A 21 24.81 -5.26 2.32
C ALA A 21 23.32 -5.60 2.15
N PHE A 22 22.88 -5.84 0.91
CA PHE A 22 21.51 -6.28 0.64
C PHE A 22 21.27 -7.60 1.37
N ALA A 23 20.22 -7.64 2.18
CA ALA A 23 19.79 -8.88 2.84
C ALA A 23 19.37 -9.93 1.80
N GLN A 24 18.97 -9.47 0.62
CA GLN A 24 18.66 -10.29 -0.56
C GLN A 24 18.96 -9.45 -1.80
N ASP A 25 19.84 -9.93 -2.69
CA ASP A 25 20.24 -9.23 -3.92
C ASP A 25 19.14 -9.41 -5.02
N ILE A 26 17.98 -8.78 -4.82
CA ILE A 26 16.90 -8.80 -5.81
C ILE A 26 17.11 -7.62 -6.75
N ARG A 27 17.39 -7.90 -8.02
CA ARG A 27 17.53 -6.89 -9.06
C ARG A 27 16.41 -7.01 -10.08
N VAL A 28 15.64 -5.93 -10.25
CA VAL A 28 14.59 -5.85 -11.25
C VAL A 28 15.09 -5.01 -12.42
N ASP A 29 15.33 -5.66 -13.55
CA ASP A 29 15.67 -4.98 -14.79
C ASP A 29 14.40 -4.40 -15.43
N MET A 30 14.36 -3.08 -15.52
CA MET A 30 13.20 -2.32 -16.01
C MET A 30 13.01 -2.46 -17.52
N ASN A 31 14.04 -2.84 -18.26
CA ASN A 31 14.00 -3.00 -19.71
C ASN A 31 13.73 -4.44 -20.16
N LYS A 32 13.83 -5.41 -19.22
CA LYS A 32 13.69 -6.83 -19.53
C LYS A 32 12.24 -7.24 -19.67
N VAL A 33 11.95 -8.05 -20.69
CA VAL A 33 10.72 -8.81 -20.78
C VAL A 33 10.93 -10.11 -20.00
N TYR A 34 10.14 -10.32 -18.95
CA TYR A 34 10.22 -11.51 -18.13
C TYR A 34 9.27 -12.60 -18.67
N PRO A 35 9.60 -13.88 -18.46
CA PRO A 35 8.78 -14.99 -18.97
C PRO A 35 7.41 -15.00 -18.33
N GLU A 36 6.38 -15.23 -19.14
CA GLU A 36 5.02 -15.47 -18.68
C GLU A 36 4.89 -16.90 -18.16
N LYS A 37 4.09 -17.09 -17.12
CA LYS A 37 3.83 -18.40 -16.54
C LYS A 37 2.44 -18.48 -15.95
N THR A 38 1.67 -19.47 -16.38
CA THR A 38 0.41 -19.85 -15.72
C THR A 38 0.71 -20.73 -14.52
N ILE A 39 0.17 -20.40 -13.36
CA ILE A 39 0.41 -21.07 -12.08
C ILE A 39 -0.94 -21.45 -11.47
N ARG A 40 -1.10 -22.71 -11.09
CA ARG A 40 -2.28 -23.15 -10.34
C ARG A 40 -2.15 -22.76 -8.89
N LEU A 41 -3.13 -22.01 -8.38
CA LEU A 41 -3.15 -21.61 -6.96
C LEU A 41 -3.20 -22.83 -6.04
N ASP A 42 -3.92 -23.87 -6.43
CA ASP A 42 -4.00 -25.13 -5.67
C ASP A 42 -2.63 -25.72 -5.30
N GLU A 43 -1.60 -25.46 -6.12
CA GLU A 43 -0.24 -25.96 -5.91
C GLU A 43 0.59 -25.07 -4.97
N VAL A 44 0.36 -23.75 -5.01
CA VAL A 44 1.23 -22.75 -4.37
C VAL A 44 0.57 -21.98 -3.24
N ALA A 45 -0.73 -22.11 -3.03
CA ALA A 45 -1.49 -21.38 -2.04
C ALA A 45 -2.64 -22.22 -1.47
N SER A 46 -3.23 -21.78 -0.38
CA SER A 46 -4.59 -22.11 0.01
C SER A 46 -5.51 -20.97 -0.38
N VAL A 47 -6.74 -21.31 -0.75
CA VAL A 47 -7.77 -20.34 -1.14
C VAL A 47 -8.98 -20.52 -0.24
N ARG A 48 -9.49 -19.41 0.30
CA ARG A 48 -10.77 -19.37 1.00
C ARG A 48 -11.60 -18.19 0.51
N TYR A 49 -12.90 -18.30 0.67
CA TYR A 49 -13.84 -17.26 0.27
C TYR A 49 -14.55 -16.72 1.50
N ILE A 50 -14.64 -15.40 1.58
CA ILE A 50 -15.31 -14.70 2.67
C ILE A 50 -16.38 -13.80 2.05
N PRO A 51 -17.66 -14.19 2.05
CA PRO A 51 -18.74 -13.27 1.73
C PRO A 51 -18.77 -12.14 2.76
N LEU A 52 -18.72 -10.90 2.31
CA LEU A 52 -18.90 -9.77 3.20
C LEU A 52 -20.38 -9.59 3.51
N GLY A 53 -20.71 -9.50 4.79
CA GLY A 53 -22.08 -9.33 5.23
C GLY A 53 -22.69 -8.06 4.67
N THR A 54 -23.94 -8.15 4.17
CA THR A 54 -24.70 -7.02 3.66
C THR A 54 -25.51 -6.40 4.80
N THR A 55 -25.61 -5.09 4.83
CA THR A 55 -26.53 -4.33 5.72
C THR A 55 -27.56 -3.62 4.85
N ASP A 56 -28.73 -3.35 5.42
CA ASP A 56 -29.80 -2.64 4.70
C ASP A 56 -29.42 -1.20 4.33
N ASP A 57 -28.45 -0.62 5.06
CA ASP A 57 -28.12 0.80 4.95
C ASP A 57 -26.91 1.07 4.05
N VAL A 58 -25.92 0.16 3.96
CA VAL A 58 -24.65 0.42 3.29
C VAL A 58 -24.16 -0.77 2.49
N LEU A 59 -23.95 -0.55 1.19
CA LEU A 59 -23.25 -1.48 0.32
C LEU A 59 -21.77 -1.12 0.25
N PHE A 60 -20.91 -2.13 0.33
CA PHE A 60 -19.47 -1.96 0.19
C PHE A 60 -19.06 -1.97 -1.28
N ASN A 61 -18.64 -0.78 -1.77
CA ASN A 61 -18.11 -0.59 -3.11
C ASN A 61 -16.70 0.02 -3.10
N GLY A 62 -16.05 -0.03 -1.95
CA GLY A 62 -14.84 0.71 -1.63
C GLY A 62 -13.55 -0.10 -1.64
N LYS A 63 -12.62 0.32 -0.79
CA LYS A 63 -11.28 -0.26 -0.66
C LYS A 63 -11.17 -1.01 0.67
N ILE A 64 -10.76 -2.28 0.62
CA ILE A 64 -10.28 -3.00 1.81
C ILE A 64 -8.88 -2.50 2.14
N VAL A 65 -8.65 -2.16 3.39
CA VAL A 65 -7.38 -1.61 3.90
C VAL A 65 -6.74 -2.50 4.96
N HIS A 66 -7.53 -3.36 5.58
CA HIS A 66 -7.05 -4.33 6.57
C HIS A 66 -7.72 -5.69 6.36
N LEU A 67 -6.91 -6.76 6.41
CA LEU A 67 -7.37 -8.14 6.28
C LEU A 67 -6.54 -9.06 7.18
N SER A 68 -7.13 -9.53 8.27
CA SER A 68 -6.51 -10.47 9.21
C SER A 68 -7.51 -11.53 9.66
N ASP A 69 -7.10 -12.42 10.57
CA ASP A 69 -8.03 -13.38 11.18
C ASP A 69 -8.94 -12.72 12.22
N GLU A 70 -8.51 -11.62 12.81
CA GLU A 70 -9.29 -10.84 13.76
C GLU A 70 -10.41 -10.09 13.06
N GLY A 71 -10.16 -9.59 11.85
CA GLY A 71 -11.19 -8.88 11.10
C GLY A 71 -10.72 -8.23 9.81
N ILE A 72 -11.70 -7.61 9.16
CA ILE A 72 -11.59 -6.94 7.88
C ILE A 72 -12.11 -5.52 8.03
N ALA A 73 -11.40 -4.55 7.47
CA ALA A 73 -11.87 -3.17 7.44
C ALA A 73 -11.71 -2.54 6.07
N GLY A 74 -12.67 -1.72 5.71
CA GLY A 74 -12.68 -1.00 4.44
C GLY A 74 -13.53 0.25 4.51
N PHE A 75 -13.51 1.04 3.44
CA PHE A 75 -14.30 2.26 3.36
C PHE A 75 -14.71 2.61 1.93
N ASN A 76 -15.88 3.22 1.81
CA ASN A 76 -16.40 3.83 0.60
C ASN A 76 -15.94 5.29 0.56
N LYS A 77 -14.90 5.59 -0.24
CA LYS A 77 -14.21 6.89 -0.17
C LYS A 77 -15.11 8.07 -0.49
N LYS A 78 -16.04 7.91 -1.42
CA LYS A 78 -16.90 9.00 -1.89
C LYS A 78 -18.02 9.28 -0.91
N GLU A 79 -18.63 8.23 -0.40
CA GLU A 79 -19.78 8.26 0.50
C GLU A 79 -19.36 8.55 1.95
N GLY A 80 -18.14 8.16 2.31
CA GLY A 80 -17.60 8.34 3.66
C GLY A 80 -17.91 7.22 4.63
N ASP A 81 -18.47 6.09 4.13
CA ASP A 81 -18.81 4.96 4.99
C ASP A 81 -17.55 4.15 5.36
N ILE A 82 -17.50 3.74 6.60
CA ILE A 82 -16.50 2.79 7.11
C ILE A 82 -17.22 1.52 7.52
N LEU A 83 -16.76 0.40 6.99
CA LEU A 83 -17.30 -0.92 7.30
C LEU A 83 -16.22 -1.78 7.97
N VAL A 84 -16.62 -2.40 9.05
CA VAL A 84 -15.78 -3.29 9.86
C VAL A 84 -16.47 -4.64 9.95
N PHE A 85 -15.74 -5.69 9.63
CA PHE A 85 -16.22 -7.06 9.64
C PHE A 85 -15.31 -7.90 10.53
N ASP A 86 -15.84 -8.98 11.11
CA ASP A 86 -15.00 -10.01 11.72
C ASP A 86 -14.22 -10.81 10.66
N GLY A 87 -13.35 -11.73 11.08
CA GLY A 87 -12.55 -12.56 10.18
C GLY A 87 -13.36 -13.53 9.31
N ALA A 88 -14.65 -13.71 9.59
CA ALA A 88 -15.59 -14.50 8.79
C ALA A 88 -16.43 -13.65 7.82
N GLY A 89 -16.28 -12.33 7.86
CA GLY A 89 -17.00 -11.39 7.01
C GLY A 89 -18.32 -10.89 7.58
N LYS A 90 -18.68 -11.24 8.82
CA LYS A 90 -19.89 -10.71 9.49
C LYS A 90 -19.65 -9.25 9.88
N VAL A 91 -20.64 -8.39 9.64
CA VAL A 91 -20.57 -6.97 10.03
C VAL A 91 -20.46 -6.83 11.54
N VAL A 92 -19.39 -6.14 11.98
CA VAL A 92 -19.16 -5.71 13.37
C VAL A 92 -19.61 -4.27 13.55
N GLY A 93 -19.36 -3.42 12.55
CA GLY A 93 -19.78 -2.04 12.53
C GLY A 93 -19.87 -1.48 11.13
N SER A 94 -20.82 -0.56 10.96
CA SER A 94 -20.96 0.27 9.76
C SER A 94 -21.30 1.67 10.24
N PHE A 95 -20.47 2.66 9.91
CA PHE A 95 -20.67 4.02 10.37
C PHE A 95 -20.17 5.05 9.37
N ASN A 96 -20.76 6.24 9.45
CA ASN A 96 -20.42 7.40 8.63
C ASN A 96 -20.40 8.66 9.49
N HIS A 97 -19.22 9.25 9.61
CA HIS A 97 -19.02 10.55 10.27
C HIS A 97 -18.50 11.58 9.26
N LEU A 98 -18.95 11.48 7.99
CA LEU A 98 -18.62 12.50 6.98
C LEU A 98 -19.31 13.81 7.34
N GLY A 99 -18.54 14.84 7.72
CA GLY A 99 -19.12 16.08 8.20
C GLY A 99 -18.09 17.13 8.59
N GLN A 100 -18.60 18.21 9.23
CA GLN A 100 -17.78 19.34 9.64
C GLN A 100 -17.68 19.49 11.17
N GLY A 101 -18.32 18.65 11.93
CA GLY A 101 -18.28 18.65 13.38
C GLY A 101 -16.90 18.33 13.97
N PRO A 102 -16.71 18.50 15.27
CA PRO A 102 -15.42 18.30 15.93
C PRO A 102 -14.98 16.83 15.93
N GLN A 103 -15.92 15.91 15.85
CA GLN A 103 -15.69 14.46 15.82
C GLN A 103 -15.76 13.88 14.41
N ASP A 104 -16.16 14.68 13.41
CA ASP A 104 -16.34 14.24 12.03
C ASP A 104 -15.04 14.34 11.23
N TYR A 105 -14.95 13.56 10.15
CA TYR A 105 -13.96 13.71 9.09
C TYR A 105 -14.60 14.34 7.85
N PRO A 106 -13.97 15.37 7.24
CA PRO A 106 -14.49 15.98 6.01
C PRO A 106 -14.27 15.08 4.79
N GLN A 107 -13.32 14.15 4.91
CA GLN A 107 -12.95 13.18 3.90
C GLN A 107 -12.12 12.07 4.56
N ILE A 108 -12.30 10.83 4.10
CA ILE A 108 -11.39 9.73 4.43
C ILE A 108 -10.25 9.74 3.42
N TYR A 109 -9.03 9.99 3.89
CA TYR A 109 -7.84 9.84 3.06
C TYR A 109 -7.35 8.39 3.09
N HIS A 110 -7.15 7.88 4.28
CA HIS A 110 -6.79 6.50 4.58
C HIS A 110 -7.32 6.12 5.97
N LEU A 111 -7.44 4.83 6.23
CA LEU A 111 -7.66 4.31 7.57
C LEU A 111 -6.85 3.03 7.79
N ASP A 112 -6.57 2.72 9.04
CA ASP A 112 -6.05 1.42 9.48
C ASP A 112 -6.62 1.06 10.86
N VAL A 113 -6.49 -0.20 11.26
CA VAL A 113 -7.11 -0.75 12.46
C VAL A 113 -6.06 -1.34 13.40
N ASP A 114 -6.20 -1.07 14.68
CA ASP A 114 -5.53 -1.80 15.75
C ASP A 114 -6.57 -2.68 16.47
N TRP A 115 -6.64 -3.93 16.09
CA TRP A 115 -7.59 -4.89 16.67
C TRP A 115 -7.33 -5.16 18.15
N LYS A 116 -6.06 -5.11 18.58
CA LYS A 116 -5.68 -5.34 19.97
C LYS A 116 -6.23 -4.25 20.90
N GLN A 117 -6.24 -3.00 20.42
CA GLN A 117 -6.79 -1.87 21.17
C GLN A 117 -8.26 -1.60 20.83
N GLY A 118 -8.81 -2.23 19.81
CA GLY A 118 -10.16 -1.95 19.31
C GLY A 118 -10.29 -0.53 18.77
N GLU A 119 -9.32 -0.08 17.98
CA GLU A 119 -9.26 1.29 17.48
C GLU A 119 -9.16 1.35 15.96
N VAL A 120 -10.00 2.19 15.36
CA VAL A 120 -10.01 2.54 13.94
C VAL A 120 -9.43 3.96 13.80
N TYR A 121 -8.30 4.08 13.13
CA TYR A 121 -7.59 5.34 12.91
C TYR A 121 -7.96 5.92 11.55
N VAL A 122 -8.69 7.01 11.52
CA VAL A 122 -9.11 7.69 10.30
C VAL A 122 -8.23 8.91 10.05
N GLN A 123 -7.54 8.90 8.94
CA GLN A 123 -6.62 9.95 8.53
C GLN A 123 -7.36 11.09 7.83
N ASP A 124 -7.29 12.29 8.43
CA ASP A 124 -7.80 13.54 7.89
C ASP A 124 -6.64 14.49 7.58
N ASN A 125 -6.16 14.45 6.34
CA ASN A 125 -5.06 15.30 5.89
C ASN A 125 -5.42 16.78 5.84
N PHE A 126 -6.69 17.09 5.63
CA PHE A 126 -7.18 18.46 5.49
C PHE A 126 -7.02 19.25 6.80
N ARG A 127 -7.43 18.63 7.91
CA ARG A 127 -7.38 19.24 9.24
C ARG A 127 -6.13 18.85 10.03
N GLN A 128 -5.24 18.06 9.45
CA GLN A 128 -4.03 17.56 10.11
C GLN A 128 -4.34 16.78 11.38
N LYS A 129 -5.36 15.91 11.31
CA LYS A 129 -5.88 15.16 12.45
C LYS A 129 -5.97 13.68 12.14
N ILE A 130 -5.86 12.88 13.17
CA ILE A 130 -6.16 11.45 13.14
C ILE A 130 -7.32 11.26 14.10
N ARG A 131 -8.49 10.90 13.56
CA ARG A 131 -9.65 10.60 14.39
C ARG A 131 -9.70 9.13 14.70
N ILE A 132 -10.03 8.81 15.93
CA ILE A 132 -10.01 7.45 16.44
C ILE A 132 -11.41 7.10 16.90
N TYR A 133 -11.90 5.99 16.36
CA TYR A 133 -13.20 5.43 16.66
C TYR A 133 -13.05 3.99 17.17
N ALA A 134 -14.03 3.49 17.91
CA ALA A 134 -14.19 2.07 18.10
C ALA A 134 -14.72 1.41 16.79
N PRO A 135 -14.63 0.09 16.65
CA PRO A 135 -15.13 -0.62 15.45
C PRO A 135 -16.62 -0.43 15.16
N ASP A 136 -17.42 -0.11 16.17
CA ASP A 136 -18.85 0.21 16.06
C ASP A 136 -19.13 1.67 15.64
N GLY A 137 -18.09 2.49 15.45
CA GLY A 137 -18.19 3.90 15.09
C GLY A 137 -18.22 4.86 16.27
N THR A 138 -18.21 4.39 17.52
CA THR A 138 -18.14 5.28 18.67
C THR A 138 -16.85 6.10 18.64
N TYR A 139 -16.98 7.44 18.66
CA TYR A 139 -15.83 8.33 18.70
C TYR A 139 -15.08 8.19 20.04
N LEU A 140 -13.77 7.99 19.96
CA LEU A 140 -12.91 7.84 21.13
C LEU A 140 -12.10 9.11 21.42
N ARG A 141 -11.32 9.57 20.44
CA ARG A 141 -10.45 10.76 20.57
C ARG A 141 -9.89 11.23 19.22
N THR A 142 -9.20 12.36 19.26
CA THR A 142 -8.44 12.91 18.11
C THR A 142 -7.00 13.14 18.50
N LEU A 143 -6.07 12.74 17.63
CA LEU A 143 -4.66 13.15 17.68
C LEU A 143 -4.42 14.27 16.68
N ASN A 144 -3.55 15.23 17.06
CA ASN A 144 -3.11 16.32 16.20
C ASN A 144 -1.72 15.98 15.64
N SER A 145 -1.57 15.96 14.33
CA SER A 145 -0.30 15.64 13.66
C SER A 145 0.67 16.84 13.58
N GLN A 146 0.34 17.94 14.24
CA GLN A 146 1.17 19.15 14.33
C GLN A 146 1.67 19.69 12.98
N GLY A 147 0.86 19.59 11.93
CA GLY A 147 1.20 20.07 10.59
C GLY A 147 2.15 19.18 9.81
N THR A 148 2.40 17.96 10.28
CA THR A 148 3.31 17.01 9.62
C THR A 148 2.63 16.13 8.58
N MET A 149 1.33 15.87 8.68
CA MET A 149 0.57 15.08 7.71
C MET A 149 0.19 15.91 6.48
N ARG A 150 0.43 15.36 5.28
CA ARG A 150 0.02 15.96 4.02
C ARG A 150 -0.57 14.90 3.08
N GLU A 151 0.21 14.40 2.14
CA GLU A 151 -0.17 13.32 1.23
C GLU A 151 0.61 12.07 1.62
N GLY A 152 0.00 10.91 1.53
CA GLY A 152 0.57 9.62 1.89
C GLY A 152 -0.30 8.85 2.86
N ASP A 153 -0.15 7.53 2.85
CA ASP A 153 -0.91 6.63 3.69
C ASP A 153 -0.28 6.52 5.08
N MET A 154 -1.12 6.42 6.09
CA MET A 154 -0.73 6.21 7.48
C MET A 154 -1.16 4.80 7.90
N TYR A 155 -0.31 4.11 8.65
CA TYR A 155 -0.60 2.75 9.10
C TYR A 155 -0.38 2.58 10.59
N HIS A 156 -1.12 1.67 11.20
CA HIS A 156 -0.78 1.10 12.49
C HIS A 156 0.60 0.44 12.40
N TYR A 157 1.49 0.77 13.31
CA TYR A 157 2.88 0.26 13.27
C TYR A 157 3.24 -0.58 14.49
N SER A 158 2.88 -0.10 15.67
CA SER A 158 3.11 -0.79 16.94
C SER A 158 2.02 -0.44 17.96
N ASP A 159 2.08 -1.06 19.13
CA ASP A 159 1.16 -0.74 20.24
C ASP A 159 1.17 0.76 20.59
N THR A 160 2.25 1.47 20.29
CA THR A 160 2.45 2.87 20.69
C THR A 160 2.53 3.87 19.54
N HIS A 161 2.74 3.41 18.30
CA HIS A 161 2.96 4.31 17.18
C HIS A 161 2.15 3.93 15.92
N LEU A 162 1.81 4.97 15.17
CA LEU A 162 1.43 4.92 13.77
C LEU A 162 2.64 5.31 12.93
N ILE A 163 2.75 4.80 11.69
CA ILE A 163 3.81 5.16 10.75
C ILE A 163 3.24 5.86 9.53
N TYR A 164 3.97 6.83 9.01
CA TYR A 164 3.54 7.69 7.93
C TYR A 164 4.72 8.09 7.04
N TYR A 165 4.49 8.22 5.73
CA TYR A 165 5.47 8.79 4.80
C TYR A 165 5.10 10.23 4.47
N LYS A 166 5.92 11.17 4.95
CA LYS A 166 5.72 12.59 4.68
C LYS A 166 6.27 12.94 3.31
N ASN A 167 5.39 13.27 2.37
CA ASN A 167 5.80 13.89 1.14
C ASN A 167 6.13 15.37 1.36
N PRO A 168 7.18 15.90 0.71
CA PRO A 168 7.51 17.33 0.81
C PRO A 168 6.40 18.19 0.22
N ASP A 169 6.12 19.32 0.83
CA ASP A 169 5.05 20.23 0.42
C ASP A 169 5.43 21.19 -0.73
N GLY A 170 6.48 20.91 -1.46
CA GLY A 170 7.00 21.78 -2.50
C GLY A 170 7.76 23.02 -1.99
N ARG A 171 7.70 23.28 -0.68
CA ARG A 171 8.46 24.33 0.01
C ARG A 171 9.63 23.77 0.82
N GLN A 172 9.62 22.47 1.08
CA GLN A 172 10.70 21.77 1.74
C GLN A 172 11.64 21.17 0.69
N PHE A 173 12.85 21.68 0.66
CA PHE A 173 13.93 21.15 -0.15
C PHE A 173 14.66 20.04 0.61
N ALA A 174 15.27 19.12 -0.13
CA ALA A 174 16.17 18.14 0.46
C ALA A 174 17.37 18.84 1.17
N PRO A 175 17.91 18.25 2.26
CA PRO A 175 17.57 16.94 2.83
C PRO A 175 16.39 17.01 3.81
N TYR A 176 15.55 15.96 3.81
CA TYR A 176 14.46 15.80 4.79
C TYR A 176 14.25 14.34 5.16
N GLN A 177 13.59 14.10 6.29
CA GLN A 177 13.28 12.75 6.78
C GLN A 177 11.80 12.44 6.52
N PRO A 178 11.47 11.62 5.51
CA PRO A 178 10.09 11.38 5.13
C PRO A 178 9.35 10.39 6.04
N VAL A 179 10.06 9.45 6.68
CA VAL A 179 9.42 8.41 7.48
C VAL A 179 9.19 8.91 8.90
N THR A 180 7.93 9.06 9.26
CA THR A 180 7.49 9.66 10.53
C THR A 180 6.72 8.63 11.35
N LEU A 181 7.04 8.54 12.63
CA LEU A 181 6.25 7.84 13.64
C LEU A 181 5.41 8.84 14.42
N PHE A 182 4.11 8.60 14.53
CA PHE A 182 3.20 9.36 15.39
C PHE A 182 2.87 8.56 16.64
N SER A 183 3.09 9.15 17.80
CA SER A 183 2.66 8.58 19.08
C SER A 183 1.13 8.47 19.12
N LYS A 184 0.61 7.30 19.42
CA LYS A 184 -0.84 7.06 19.63
C LYS A 184 -1.38 7.73 20.90
N LYS A 185 -0.47 8.15 21.81
CA LYS A 185 -0.83 8.81 23.05
C LYS A 185 -1.24 10.28 22.82
N ASP A 186 -0.44 11.02 22.04
CA ASP A 186 -0.57 12.48 21.95
C ASP A 186 -0.36 13.04 20.53
N GLY A 187 -0.04 12.19 19.54
CA GLY A 187 0.21 12.62 18.16
C GLY A 187 1.59 13.26 17.94
N SER A 188 2.48 13.23 18.93
CA SER A 188 3.85 13.72 18.74
C SER A 188 4.58 12.93 17.67
N ALA A 189 5.43 13.63 16.91
CA ALA A 189 6.12 13.06 15.75
C ALA A 189 7.60 12.79 16.06
N THR A 190 8.07 11.61 15.67
CA THR A 190 9.49 11.22 15.65
C THR A 190 9.84 10.74 14.25
N PHE A 191 11.06 11.01 13.79
CA PHE A 191 11.49 10.65 12.45
C PHE A 191 12.43 9.46 12.48
N LEU A 192 12.22 8.48 11.58
CA LEU A 192 13.20 7.43 11.37
C LEU A 192 14.42 7.96 10.60
N PRO A 193 15.61 7.38 10.81
CA PRO A 193 16.86 7.86 10.22
C PRO A 193 16.99 7.50 8.73
N PHE A 194 16.06 7.96 7.93
CA PHE A 194 16.07 7.87 6.48
C PHE A 194 15.99 9.26 5.90
N THR A 195 17.10 9.76 5.37
CA THR A 195 17.21 11.11 4.83
C THR A 195 17.18 11.07 3.31
N LYS A 196 16.25 11.81 2.73
CA LYS A 196 16.17 12.03 1.28
C LYS A 196 16.97 13.28 0.91
N THR A 197 17.84 13.13 -0.08
CA THR A 197 18.74 14.19 -0.53
C THR A 197 18.41 14.73 -1.91
N ASP A 198 17.58 14.01 -2.70
CA ASP A 198 17.30 14.35 -4.09
C ASP A 198 15.86 14.80 -4.31
N GLU A 199 15.67 15.86 -5.07
CA GLU A 199 14.40 16.24 -5.67
C GLU A 199 14.29 15.63 -7.05
N ASN A 200 13.30 14.78 -7.27
CA ASN A 200 13.07 14.17 -8.56
C ASN A 200 11.80 14.69 -9.20
N ILE A 201 11.95 15.24 -10.36
CA ILE A 201 10.89 15.84 -11.16
C ILE A 201 10.44 14.84 -12.22
N VAL A 202 9.16 14.51 -12.23
CA VAL A 202 8.52 13.74 -13.30
C VAL A 202 8.04 14.71 -14.38
N LYS A 203 8.38 14.46 -15.63
CA LYS A 203 7.78 15.18 -16.77
C LYS A 203 6.39 14.64 -17.04
N ALA A 204 5.40 15.52 -17.06
CA ALA A 204 4.09 15.24 -17.64
C ALA A 204 3.97 15.98 -18.98
N THR A 205 3.52 15.29 -20.00
CA THR A 205 3.35 15.88 -21.35
C THR A 205 1.87 16.08 -21.66
N GLY A 206 1.55 17.18 -22.37
CA GLY A 206 0.22 17.40 -22.91
C GLY A 206 -0.86 17.88 -21.93
N GLY A 207 -0.51 18.47 -20.82
CA GLY A 207 -1.47 19.07 -19.89
C GLY A 207 -2.17 20.32 -20.47
N PRO A 208 -3.24 20.82 -19.82
CA PRO A 208 -4.00 21.99 -20.27
C PRO A 208 -3.15 23.27 -20.37
N PHE A 209 -1.96 23.27 -19.79
CA PHE A 209 -0.98 24.36 -19.83
C PHE A 209 0.33 23.97 -20.54
N GLY A 210 0.32 22.92 -21.38
CA GLY A 210 1.52 22.37 -22.01
C GLY A 210 2.23 21.33 -21.14
N ASP A 211 3.54 21.14 -21.39
CA ASP A 211 4.33 20.19 -20.61
C ASP A 211 4.49 20.66 -19.17
N MET A 212 4.00 19.84 -18.22
CA MET A 212 4.14 20.10 -16.80
C MET A 212 5.25 19.25 -16.20
N LYS A 213 6.03 19.82 -15.31
CA LYS A 213 6.97 19.06 -14.47
C LYS A 213 6.26 18.68 -13.18
N LEU A 214 6.02 17.38 -12.99
CA LEU A 214 5.48 16.84 -11.75
C LEU A 214 6.61 16.31 -10.87
N ASN A 215 6.54 16.61 -9.59
CA ASN A 215 7.46 16.01 -8.63
C ASN A 215 7.11 14.52 -8.44
N ALA A 216 8.11 13.63 -8.45
CA ALA A 216 7.95 12.20 -8.19
C ALA A 216 7.41 11.87 -6.79
N LYS A 217 7.23 12.87 -5.93
CA LYS A 217 6.69 12.75 -4.57
C LYS A 217 5.39 11.95 -4.46
N HIS A 218 4.54 12.00 -5.48
CA HIS A 218 3.25 11.30 -5.48
C HIS A 218 3.37 9.78 -5.66
N VAL A 219 4.55 9.27 -5.98
CA VAL A 219 4.80 7.84 -6.23
C VAL A 219 5.63 7.21 -5.10
N SER A 220 6.46 8.02 -4.43
CA SER A 220 7.21 7.58 -3.26
C SER A 220 6.28 7.50 -2.05
N SER A 221 6.22 6.36 -1.37
CA SER A 221 5.33 6.14 -0.24
C SER A 221 5.78 4.96 0.63
N LEU A 222 5.06 4.79 1.74
CA LEU A 222 5.06 3.55 2.51
C LEU A 222 3.99 2.60 1.97
N TYR A 223 4.30 1.33 2.04
CA TYR A 223 3.36 0.25 1.78
C TYR A 223 3.39 -0.72 2.96
N LYS A 224 2.27 -0.86 3.65
CA LYS A 224 2.09 -1.92 4.64
C LYS A 224 1.43 -3.10 3.93
N LEU A 225 2.22 -4.15 3.76
CA LEU A 225 1.82 -5.38 3.08
C LEU A 225 1.83 -6.51 4.10
N GLY A 226 0.66 -6.82 4.63
CA GLY A 226 0.53 -7.63 5.82
C GLY A 226 1.10 -6.91 7.05
N ASP A 227 2.01 -7.56 7.77
CA ASP A 227 2.66 -6.99 8.96
C ASP A 227 3.99 -6.27 8.66
N GLU A 228 4.45 -6.34 7.42
CA GLU A 228 5.71 -5.72 7.01
C GLU A 228 5.49 -4.35 6.38
N VAL A 229 6.41 -3.42 6.66
CA VAL A 229 6.38 -2.07 6.11
C VAL A 229 7.55 -1.85 5.17
N TYR A 230 7.24 -1.32 3.99
CA TYR A 230 8.21 -1.05 2.93
C TYR A 230 8.24 0.45 2.62
N VAL A 231 9.45 0.98 2.46
CA VAL A 231 9.67 2.33 1.93
C VAL A 231 9.98 2.18 0.45
N ASN A 232 9.05 2.64 -0.37
CA ASN A 232 9.21 2.68 -1.82
C ASN A 232 9.65 4.09 -2.23
N GLU A 233 10.94 4.32 -2.15
CA GLU A 233 11.52 5.57 -2.65
C GLU A 233 11.93 5.39 -4.10
N VAL A 234 11.08 5.81 -5.01
CA VAL A 234 11.24 5.54 -6.45
C VAL A 234 12.49 6.16 -7.04
N THR A 235 13.04 7.16 -6.40
CA THR A 235 14.19 7.93 -6.88
C THR A 235 15.51 7.45 -6.30
N ALA A 236 15.48 6.63 -5.25
CA ALA A 236 16.65 6.00 -4.65
C ALA A 236 17.03 4.69 -5.38
N ASP A 237 16.27 4.28 -6.40
CA ASP A 237 16.44 3.00 -7.11
C ASP A 237 16.34 1.75 -6.23
N VAL A 238 15.94 1.91 -4.97
CA VAL A 238 15.90 0.87 -3.94
C VAL A 238 14.56 0.89 -3.22
N ILE A 239 14.00 -0.30 -3.03
CA ILE A 239 12.89 -0.51 -2.09
C ILE A 239 13.50 -1.02 -0.79
N TYR A 240 13.19 -0.35 0.31
CA TYR A 240 13.65 -0.72 1.64
C TYR A 240 12.55 -1.44 2.41
N ARG A 241 12.92 -2.36 3.29
CA ARG A 241 12.05 -2.89 4.33
C ARG A 241 12.41 -2.25 5.66
N ILE A 242 11.40 -1.89 6.44
CA ILE A 242 11.60 -1.44 7.83
C ILE A 242 11.62 -2.67 8.72
N GLU A 243 12.71 -2.84 9.44
CA GLU A 243 12.89 -3.95 10.39
C GLU A 243 12.22 -3.62 11.74
N LYS A 244 12.02 -4.62 12.58
CA LYS A 244 11.47 -4.44 13.94
C LYS A 244 12.31 -3.52 14.83
N SER A 245 13.57 -3.29 14.47
CA SER A 245 14.49 -2.36 15.12
C SER A 245 14.41 -0.94 14.58
N ASP A 246 13.43 -0.64 13.74
CA ASP A 246 13.27 0.61 13.00
C ASP A 246 14.36 0.91 11.95
N ALA A 247 15.27 -0.04 11.72
CA ALA A 247 16.30 0.07 10.70
C ALA A 247 15.71 -0.17 9.29
N LEU A 248 16.18 0.59 8.31
CA LEU A 248 15.82 0.40 6.90
C LEU A 248 16.85 -0.51 6.23
N THR A 249 16.39 -1.66 5.76
CA THR A 249 17.24 -2.65 5.07
C THR A 249 16.90 -2.64 3.57
N PRO A 250 17.90 -2.44 2.68
CA PRO A 250 17.69 -2.56 1.24
C PRO A 250 17.19 -3.96 0.89
N LEU A 251 16.12 -4.04 0.09
CA LEU A 251 15.50 -5.30 -0.31
C LEU A 251 15.61 -5.55 -1.82
N VAL A 252 15.28 -4.54 -2.61
CA VAL A 252 15.20 -4.65 -4.07
C VAL A 252 15.88 -3.45 -4.70
N GLN A 253 16.69 -3.69 -5.72
CA GLN A 253 17.28 -2.66 -6.55
C GLN A 253 16.73 -2.73 -7.98
N ARG A 254 16.39 -1.58 -8.55
CA ARG A 254 16.08 -1.48 -9.97
C ARG A 254 17.35 -1.31 -10.80
N THR A 255 17.31 -1.75 -12.05
CA THR A 255 18.34 -1.49 -13.06
C THR A 255 17.68 -1.20 -14.41
N PRO A 256 18.19 -0.28 -15.26
CA PRO A 256 19.19 0.74 -14.91
C PRO A 256 18.68 1.67 -13.80
N SER A 257 19.56 2.51 -13.27
CA SER A 257 19.17 3.52 -12.28
C SER A 257 18.18 4.51 -12.89
N TYR A 258 17.41 5.19 -12.05
CA TYR A 258 16.47 6.21 -12.50
C TYR A 258 17.18 7.33 -13.28
N GLN A 259 18.39 7.71 -12.86
CA GLN A 259 19.19 8.74 -13.52
C GLN A 259 19.72 8.29 -14.89
N GLU A 260 20.06 7.00 -15.04
CA GLU A 260 20.51 6.42 -16.33
C GLU A 260 19.34 6.17 -17.29
N ALA A 261 18.13 6.06 -16.76
CA ALA A 261 16.91 5.78 -17.53
C ALA A 261 16.29 7.04 -18.17
N VAL A 262 17.03 8.14 -18.30
CA VAL A 262 16.56 9.40 -18.89
C VAL A 262 15.88 9.14 -20.24
N GLY A 263 14.53 9.31 -20.25
CA GLY A 263 13.68 9.07 -21.43
C GLY A 263 12.95 7.72 -21.46
N LYS A 264 13.19 6.80 -20.50
CA LYS A 264 12.45 5.54 -20.31
C LYS A 264 11.97 5.42 -18.86
N ASP A 265 11.04 6.22 -18.52
CA ASP A 265 10.64 6.57 -17.17
C ASP A 265 9.73 5.52 -16.54
N TYR A 266 10.29 4.42 -16.05
CA TYR A 266 9.53 3.45 -15.28
C TYR A 266 9.84 3.58 -13.79
N PHE A 267 8.79 3.68 -12.98
CA PHE A 267 8.88 3.49 -11.53
C PHE A 267 8.71 2.03 -11.18
N LEU A 268 9.52 1.55 -10.26
CA LEU A 268 9.33 0.26 -9.63
C LEU A 268 8.58 0.46 -8.32
N VAL A 269 7.42 -0.19 -8.18
CA VAL A 269 6.58 -0.11 -7.00
C VAL A 269 6.32 -1.51 -6.47
N ILE A 270 6.52 -1.75 -5.17
CA ILE A 270 6.12 -2.99 -4.53
C ILE A 270 4.60 -2.99 -4.34
N THR A 271 3.93 -4.06 -4.76
CA THR A 271 2.47 -4.19 -4.67
C THR A 271 2.02 -5.40 -3.85
N GLY A 272 2.96 -6.27 -3.49
CA GLY A 272 2.69 -7.42 -2.64
C GLY A 272 3.96 -8.06 -2.12
N ALA A 273 3.89 -8.61 -0.91
CA ALA A 273 4.96 -9.33 -0.25
C ALA A 273 4.38 -10.49 0.56
N ASN A 274 4.80 -11.71 0.26
CA ASN A 274 4.33 -12.90 0.94
C ASN A 274 5.45 -13.96 1.05
N ALA A 275 5.16 -15.10 1.64
CA ALA A 275 6.16 -16.15 1.86
C ALA A 275 6.82 -16.64 0.55
N ARG A 276 6.07 -16.62 -0.56
CA ARG A 276 6.51 -17.15 -1.85
C ARG A 276 7.00 -16.08 -2.80
N TYR A 277 6.36 -14.91 -2.84
CA TYR A 277 6.58 -13.91 -3.87
C TYR A 277 6.75 -12.50 -3.29
N TYR A 278 7.56 -11.69 -4.01
CA TYR A 278 7.41 -10.23 -4.01
C TYR A 278 6.78 -9.83 -5.33
N PHE A 279 5.73 -9.02 -5.30
CA PHE A 279 5.04 -8.50 -6.47
C PHE A 279 5.44 -7.07 -6.73
N PHE A 280 5.71 -6.75 -7.99
CA PHE A 280 6.12 -5.42 -8.39
C PHE A 280 5.30 -4.94 -9.57
N LYS A 281 4.99 -3.65 -9.55
CA LYS A 281 4.47 -2.88 -10.67
C LYS A 281 5.62 -2.06 -11.25
N ARG A 282 5.85 -2.18 -12.56
CA ARG A 282 6.68 -1.26 -13.34
C ARG A 282 5.73 -0.27 -13.99
N GLN A 283 5.79 0.98 -13.61
CA GLN A 283 4.89 2.03 -14.07
C GLN A 283 5.67 3.06 -14.86
N GLN A 284 5.17 3.42 -16.05
CA GLN A 284 5.73 4.50 -16.83
C GLN A 284 5.59 5.83 -16.07
N ALA A 285 6.64 6.61 -16.03
CA ALA A 285 6.69 7.87 -15.28
C ALA A 285 5.98 9.02 -15.98
N LEU A 286 5.75 8.91 -17.28
CA LEU A 286 5.07 9.92 -18.09
C LEU A 286 3.56 9.80 -17.86
N LEU A 287 2.97 10.85 -17.29
CA LEU A 287 1.54 11.07 -17.35
C LEU A 287 1.21 11.69 -18.72
N GLU A 288 0.48 10.96 -19.55
CA GLU A 288 -0.13 11.54 -20.75
C GLU A 288 -1.49 12.12 -20.38
N PHE A 289 -1.74 13.34 -20.78
CA PHE A 289 -3.04 13.98 -20.61
C PHE A 289 -3.78 13.97 -21.95
N LYS A 290 -5.02 13.47 -21.94
CA LYS A 290 -6.01 13.71 -23.02
C LYS A 290 -7.03 14.74 -22.52
N GLY A 291 -6.83 16.00 -22.94
CA GLY A 291 -7.57 17.12 -22.37
C GLY A 291 -7.18 17.33 -20.90
N ASN A 292 -8.18 17.37 -20.01
CA ASN A 292 -7.97 17.55 -18.56
C ASN A 292 -7.80 16.23 -17.78
N ALA A 293 -7.86 15.08 -18.45
CA ALA A 293 -7.75 13.77 -17.82
C ALA A 293 -6.35 13.18 -18.04
N ALA A 294 -5.72 12.74 -16.96
CA ALA A 294 -4.51 11.91 -17.05
C ALA A 294 -4.91 10.55 -17.65
N THR A 295 -4.22 10.13 -18.71
CA THR A 295 -4.39 8.80 -19.27
C THR A 295 -3.60 7.80 -18.46
N ASP A 296 -4.13 6.58 -18.37
CA ASP A 296 -3.46 5.47 -17.71
C ASP A 296 -2.10 5.21 -18.36
N THR A 297 -1.07 5.32 -17.55
CA THR A 297 0.29 4.99 -17.94
C THR A 297 0.41 3.48 -18.10
N LYS A 298 1.11 3.03 -19.13
CA LYS A 298 1.38 1.60 -19.33
C LYS A 298 2.08 1.04 -18.10
N SER A 299 1.42 0.08 -17.46
CA SER A 299 1.98 -0.63 -16.31
C SER A 299 2.18 -2.10 -16.67
N THR A 300 3.29 -2.66 -16.23
CA THR A 300 3.54 -4.10 -16.30
C THR A 300 3.79 -4.63 -14.90
N PHE A 301 3.39 -5.87 -14.66
CA PHE A 301 3.51 -6.47 -13.34
C PHE A 301 4.41 -7.70 -13.41
N VAL A 302 5.30 -7.85 -12.43
CA VAL A 302 6.21 -8.97 -12.32
C VAL A 302 6.25 -9.50 -10.89
N ALA A 303 6.61 -10.76 -10.71
CA ALA A 303 6.79 -11.40 -9.44
C ALA A 303 8.22 -11.93 -9.32
N TYR A 304 8.88 -11.69 -8.19
CA TYR A 304 10.07 -12.41 -7.80
C TYR A 304 9.68 -13.64 -6.99
N ASP A 305 9.95 -14.83 -7.54
CA ASP A 305 9.76 -16.11 -6.83
C ASP A 305 10.92 -16.32 -5.86
N ARG A 306 10.66 -16.22 -4.57
CA ARG A 306 11.66 -16.32 -3.50
C ARG A 306 12.31 -17.70 -3.41
N LYS A 307 11.59 -18.76 -3.81
CA LYS A 307 12.08 -20.13 -3.82
C LYS A 307 12.94 -20.41 -5.04
N GLN A 308 12.51 -19.95 -6.23
CA GLN A 308 13.24 -20.15 -7.49
C GLN A 308 14.30 -19.08 -7.73
N LYS A 309 14.30 -17.99 -6.94
CA LYS A 309 15.18 -16.81 -7.09
C LYS A 309 15.15 -16.25 -8.51
N SER A 310 13.96 -16.17 -9.10
CA SER A 310 13.76 -15.73 -10.48
C SER A 310 12.55 -14.81 -10.58
N ILE A 311 12.55 -13.95 -11.62
CA ILE A 311 11.46 -13.04 -11.91
C ILE A 311 10.67 -13.55 -13.10
N LEU A 312 9.32 -13.47 -13.00
CA LEU A 312 8.36 -13.91 -14.01
C LEU A 312 7.12 -13.01 -14.03
N GLN A 313 6.28 -13.18 -15.05
CA GLN A 313 4.95 -12.57 -15.15
C GLN A 313 3.91 -13.68 -14.91
N PRO A 314 3.43 -13.88 -13.66
CA PRO A 314 2.49 -14.95 -13.38
C PRO A 314 1.07 -14.55 -13.75
N THR A 315 0.32 -15.54 -14.26
CA THR A 315 -1.13 -15.55 -14.28
C THR A 315 -1.57 -16.72 -13.42
N PHE A 316 -2.33 -16.45 -12.37
CA PHE A 316 -2.83 -17.51 -11.50
C PHE A 316 -4.21 -17.97 -11.97
N ILE A 317 -4.47 -19.28 -11.82
CA ILE A 317 -5.78 -19.92 -12.06
C ILE A 317 -6.15 -20.77 -10.85
N HIS A 318 -7.44 -20.94 -10.60
CA HIS A 318 -7.95 -21.76 -9.49
C HIS A 318 -9.05 -22.72 -9.96
N SER A 319 -9.12 -23.88 -9.34
CA SER A 319 -10.08 -24.95 -9.71
C SER A 319 -11.54 -24.55 -9.58
N ASP A 320 -11.89 -23.68 -8.61
CA ASP A 320 -13.27 -23.24 -8.39
C ASP A 320 -13.77 -22.23 -9.43
N TYR A 321 -12.85 -21.56 -10.16
CA TYR A 321 -13.19 -20.66 -11.27
C TYR A 321 -12.12 -20.76 -12.37
N PRO A 322 -12.08 -21.87 -13.13
CA PRO A 322 -10.98 -22.17 -14.06
C PRO A 322 -10.80 -21.17 -15.20
N SER A 323 -11.87 -20.48 -15.61
CA SER A 323 -11.82 -19.45 -16.65
C SER A 323 -11.40 -18.06 -16.14
N LEU A 324 -11.25 -17.87 -14.82
CA LEU A 324 -10.77 -16.63 -14.25
C LEU A 324 -9.24 -16.57 -14.28
N ASN A 325 -8.70 -15.71 -15.12
CA ASN A 325 -7.29 -15.36 -15.11
C ASN A 325 -7.02 -14.29 -14.04
N ILE A 326 -6.27 -14.68 -13.02
CA ILE A 326 -5.89 -13.80 -11.90
C ILE A 326 -4.50 -13.26 -12.18
N THR A 327 -4.45 -12.03 -12.68
CA THR A 327 -3.23 -11.28 -12.96
C THR A 327 -2.84 -10.41 -11.75
N LEU A 328 -1.57 -10.00 -11.65
CA LEU A 328 -1.06 -9.27 -10.48
C LEU A 328 -1.71 -7.90 -10.25
N ASP A 329 -2.26 -7.28 -11.29
CA ASP A 329 -3.04 -6.03 -11.17
C ASP A 329 -4.36 -6.21 -10.42
N LYS A 330 -4.94 -7.42 -10.50
CA LYS A 330 -6.17 -7.78 -9.80
C LYS A 330 -5.92 -8.17 -8.35
N LEU A 331 -4.73 -8.73 -8.05
CA LEU A 331 -4.36 -9.09 -6.69
C LEU A 331 -4.10 -7.87 -5.83
N LYS A 332 -4.72 -7.84 -4.66
CA LYS A 332 -4.52 -6.80 -3.66
C LYS A 332 -3.91 -7.40 -2.40
N GLN A 333 -3.10 -6.62 -1.72
CA GLN A 333 -2.63 -6.89 -0.38
C GLN A 333 -2.71 -5.60 0.43
N CYS A 334 -3.06 -5.71 1.69
CA CYS A 334 -3.18 -4.58 2.61
C CYS A 334 -2.57 -4.94 3.97
N ALA A 335 -2.73 -4.09 4.97
CA ALA A 335 -2.35 -4.37 6.34
C ALA A 335 -3.05 -5.63 6.88
N GLY A 336 -2.47 -6.29 7.85
CA GLY A 336 -2.97 -7.53 8.47
C GLY A 336 -2.02 -8.70 8.26
N SER A 337 -2.41 -9.74 7.53
CA SER A 337 -1.59 -10.94 7.36
C SER A 337 -0.59 -10.85 6.21
N SER A 338 0.70 -11.09 6.51
CA SER A 338 1.82 -11.00 5.54
C SER A 338 1.76 -11.99 4.38
N ASN A 339 1.02 -13.10 4.52
CA ASN A 339 0.97 -14.13 3.47
C ASN A 339 -0.27 -14.06 2.60
N ARG A 340 -1.18 -13.12 2.86
CA ARG A 340 -2.49 -13.06 2.24
C ARG A 340 -2.57 -11.98 1.19
N CYS A 341 -3.00 -12.39 -0.01
CA CYS A 341 -3.52 -11.50 -1.03
C CYS A 341 -5.01 -11.78 -1.21
N PHE A 342 -5.73 -10.87 -1.84
CA PHE A 342 -7.15 -11.07 -2.09
C PHE A 342 -7.60 -10.47 -3.41
N LEU A 343 -8.76 -10.96 -3.89
CA LEU A 343 -9.58 -10.32 -4.90
C LEU A 343 -10.95 -10.00 -4.31
N LEU A 344 -11.51 -8.88 -4.70
CA LEU A 344 -12.94 -8.60 -4.54
C LEU A 344 -13.70 -9.19 -5.73
N MET A 345 -14.70 -10.00 -5.46
CA MET A 345 -15.56 -10.63 -6.46
C MET A 345 -16.98 -10.13 -6.24
N GLU A 346 -17.44 -9.27 -7.13
CA GLU A 346 -18.79 -8.69 -7.05
C GLU A 346 -19.87 -9.77 -7.10
N ALA A 347 -20.88 -9.68 -6.23
CA ALA A 347 -21.92 -10.70 -6.11
C ALA A 347 -22.67 -10.92 -7.42
N PHE A 348 -23.07 -9.86 -8.12
CA PHE A 348 -23.75 -9.96 -9.40
C PHE A 348 -22.91 -10.70 -10.46
N LYS A 349 -21.58 -10.47 -10.51
CA LYS A 349 -20.67 -11.20 -11.43
C LYS A 349 -20.54 -12.67 -11.08
N LEU A 350 -20.60 -13.00 -9.79
CA LEU A 350 -20.62 -14.41 -9.36
C LEU A 350 -21.94 -15.08 -9.74
N LYS A 351 -23.07 -14.38 -9.68
CA LYS A 351 -24.37 -14.89 -10.15
C LYS A 351 -24.37 -15.12 -11.66
N GLU A 352 -23.83 -14.20 -12.45
CA GLU A 352 -23.65 -14.39 -13.91
C GLU A 352 -22.78 -15.59 -14.21
N ALA A 353 -21.62 -15.72 -13.55
CA ALA A 353 -20.70 -16.84 -13.74
C ALA A 353 -21.31 -18.18 -13.30
N LEU A 354 -22.17 -18.18 -12.27
CA LEU A 354 -22.93 -19.35 -11.84
C LEU A 354 -23.93 -19.77 -12.92
N ALA A 355 -24.71 -18.83 -13.46
CA ALA A 355 -25.68 -19.09 -14.54
C ALA A 355 -25.02 -19.65 -15.82
N GLU A 356 -23.79 -19.21 -16.09
CA GLU A 356 -22.96 -19.70 -17.20
C GLU A 356 -22.25 -21.03 -16.92
N GLY A 357 -22.41 -21.62 -15.73
CA GLY A 357 -21.76 -22.89 -15.33
C GLY A 357 -20.24 -22.82 -15.19
N LYS A 358 -19.69 -21.62 -14.97
CA LYS A 358 -18.24 -21.36 -14.85
C LYS A 358 -17.68 -21.63 -13.46
N LEU A 359 -18.54 -21.66 -12.42
CA LEU A 359 -18.14 -21.85 -11.04
C LEU A 359 -18.20 -23.33 -10.64
N LYS A 360 -17.32 -23.70 -9.70
CA LYS A 360 -17.23 -25.04 -9.13
C LYS A 360 -16.97 -24.97 -7.62
N GLY A 361 -17.07 -26.12 -6.96
CA GLY A 361 -16.66 -26.31 -5.58
C GLY A 361 -17.28 -25.32 -4.58
N THR A 362 -16.45 -24.82 -3.69
CA THR A 362 -16.89 -23.91 -2.62
C THR A 362 -17.44 -22.59 -3.16
N LEU A 363 -16.84 -22.03 -4.21
CA LEU A 363 -17.30 -20.77 -4.78
C LEU A 363 -18.68 -20.89 -5.43
N GLN A 364 -18.97 -22.02 -6.09
CA GLN A 364 -20.30 -22.31 -6.60
C GLN A 364 -21.34 -22.33 -5.49
N SER A 365 -21.07 -23.06 -4.39
CA SER A 365 -22.00 -23.16 -3.25
C SER A 365 -22.25 -21.82 -2.54
N ILE A 366 -21.27 -20.92 -2.58
CA ILE A 366 -21.43 -19.55 -2.08
C ILE A 366 -22.32 -18.77 -3.05
N ALA A 367 -22.00 -18.78 -4.35
CA ALA A 367 -22.74 -18.02 -5.36
C ALA A 367 -24.22 -18.43 -5.45
N GLU A 368 -24.56 -19.68 -5.18
CA GLU A 368 -25.95 -20.17 -5.10
C GLU A 368 -26.78 -19.44 -4.02
N LYS A 369 -26.12 -19.02 -2.93
CA LYS A 369 -26.77 -18.38 -1.78
C LYS A 369 -26.77 -16.85 -1.85
N LEU A 370 -25.95 -16.24 -2.71
CA LEU A 370 -25.86 -14.80 -2.88
C LEU A 370 -27.08 -14.25 -3.62
N HIS A 371 -27.41 -13.00 -3.28
CA HIS A 371 -28.23 -12.10 -4.09
C HIS A 371 -27.34 -11.16 -4.92
N GLU A 372 -27.85 -10.61 -6.02
CA GLU A 372 -27.06 -9.74 -6.91
C GLU A 372 -26.62 -8.44 -6.22
N GLU A 373 -27.44 -7.96 -5.26
CA GLU A 373 -27.19 -6.75 -4.48
C GLU A 373 -26.32 -7.00 -3.23
N ASP A 374 -25.89 -8.24 -2.97
CA ASP A 374 -25.04 -8.52 -1.82
C ASP A 374 -23.66 -7.88 -1.96
N ASN A 375 -23.04 -7.64 -0.81
CA ASN A 375 -21.65 -7.20 -0.75
C ASN A 375 -20.73 -8.22 -1.43
N PRO A 376 -19.54 -7.78 -1.92
CA PRO A 376 -18.60 -8.66 -2.59
C PRO A 376 -18.13 -9.83 -1.73
N VAL A 377 -17.68 -10.87 -2.41
CA VAL A 377 -16.95 -11.98 -1.80
C VAL A 377 -15.45 -11.74 -1.92
N LEU A 378 -14.71 -11.84 -0.81
CA LEU A 378 -13.27 -11.87 -0.84
C LEU A 378 -12.78 -13.28 -1.19
N MET A 379 -12.06 -13.42 -2.30
CA MET A 379 -11.22 -14.58 -2.54
C MET A 379 -9.86 -14.32 -1.88
N VAL A 380 -9.61 -14.95 -0.75
CA VAL A 380 -8.37 -14.80 0.02
C VAL A 380 -7.41 -15.90 -0.37
N ILE A 381 -6.21 -15.50 -0.80
CA ILE A 381 -5.15 -16.38 -1.29
C ILE A 381 -3.99 -16.29 -0.32
N GLU A 382 -3.70 -17.38 0.37
CA GLU A 382 -2.59 -17.50 1.31
C GLU A 382 -1.47 -18.35 0.71
N PHE A 383 -0.37 -17.70 0.34
CA PHE A 383 0.75 -18.35 -0.32
C PHE A 383 1.58 -19.20 0.65
N LYS A 384 1.92 -20.42 0.20
CA LYS A 384 2.80 -21.36 0.94
C LYS A 384 4.26 -20.98 0.75
N LYS A 385 5.10 -21.30 1.76
CA LYS A 385 6.56 -21.11 1.71
C LYS A 385 7.25 -21.93 0.61
#